data_b1f73ca64abd5d05f4f0cef46c9578fe
#
_entry.id   b1f73ca64abd5d05f4f0cef46c9578fe
#
_cell.length_a   1.000
_cell.length_b   1.000
_cell.length_c   1.000
_cell.angle_alpha   90.00
_cell.angle_beta   90.00
_cell.angle_gamma   90.00
#
_symmetry.space_group_name_H-M   'P 1'
#
loop_
_entity.id
_entity.type
_entity.pdbx_description
1 polymer ?
#
loop_
_entity_poly.entity_id
_entity_poly.type
_entity_poly.pdbx_seq_one_letter_code
_entity_poly.pdbx_strand_id
1 'polypeptide(L)'
;VDSPEENAAAEAGTRADAEAGRAPRGEVAAGTNGEVAAGTNGGGPPRTRPRVGHIQFLNCMPLYWGLARTGTLLDLELTKDTPEKLSEGLVRGDLDIAPVTLVEFLRNADDLVAFPDIAVGCDGPVMSCVIVSQTPLEQLDGARVALGSTSRTSVRLAQLLLSEQYGVRPDYYTCPPDLGLMMQEADAAVLIGDAALRASLHDAPRLGLKVHDLGQMWKEWTGLPFVFAVWAARKDYLAREPVVVRKAHEAFLSSRDLSLVEVAKVAKHAARWELFDEELLERYFTTLDFRFGEAQLAGVREFARRTGATTGYPPDVRVELLSS
;
A
#
# COMPACT_ATOMS: atom_id res chain seq x y z
N VAL A 1 28.61 -13.99 -56.74
CA VAL A 1 27.72 -13.55 -57.81
C VAL A 1 26.55 -12.89 -57.16
N ASP A 2 26.73 -11.68 -57.11
CA ASP A 2 26.01 -10.45 -57.37
C ASP A 2 24.95 -9.98 -56.36
N SER A 3 25.34 -8.91 -55.70
CA SER A 3 24.52 -7.73 -55.36
C SER A 3 24.30 -6.95 -56.67
N PRO A 4 23.69 -5.74 -56.71
CA PRO A 4 22.99 -4.88 -55.74
C PRO A 4 21.85 -4.02 -56.38
N GLU A 5 21.59 -2.87 -55.76
CA GLU A 5 20.98 -1.60 -56.21
C GLU A 5 19.48 -1.44 -56.02
N GLU A 6 19.18 -0.50 -55.17
CA GLU A 6 18.96 0.95 -55.27
C GLU A 6 17.55 1.32 -55.75
N ASN A 7 16.82 2.07 -54.99
CA ASN A 7 16.54 3.43 -55.37
C ASN A 7 15.85 4.24 -54.28
N ALA A 8 16.36 5.43 -54.14
CA ALA A 8 15.94 6.51 -53.28
C ALA A 8 15.00 7.48 -54.05
N ALA A 9 14.56 8.47 -53.33
CA ALA A 9 13.98 9.77 -53.71
C ALA A 9 12.44 9.77 -53.93
N ALA A 10 11.71 10.81 -53.63
CA ALA A 10 11.95 12.21 -53.27
C ALA A 10 10.63 12.79 -52.75
N GLU A 11 10.70 13.61 -51.75
CA GLU A 11 10.44 15.05 -51.66
C GLU A 11 9.15 15.66 -52.26
N ALA A 12 8.72 16.66 -51.49
CA ALA A 12 7.92 17.85 -51.79
C ALA A 12 6.40 17.69 -51.61
N GLY A 13 5.76 18.35 -50.63
CA GLY A 13 5.76 19.78 -50.37
C GLY A 13 4.48 20.40 -50.88
N THR A 14 3.66 20.93 -50.01
CA THR A 14 3.02 22.25 -50.27
C THR A 14 2.24 22.74 -49.06
N ARG A 15 2.53 23.96 -48.67
CA ARG A 15 1.76 24.85 -47.82
C ARG A 15 0.51 25.34 -48.57
N ALA A 16 -0.56 25.58 -47.86
CA ALA A 16 -1.51 26.63 -48.19
C ALA A 16 -2.22 27.10 -46.93
N ASP A 17 -2.10 28.37 -46.72
CA ASP A 17 -2.67 29.33 -45.80
C ASP A 17 -4.18 29.50 -46.00
N ALA A 18 -4.75 30.12 -44.99
CA ALA A 18 -5.74 31.20 -44.98
C ALA A 18 -6.87 30.99 -43.99
N GLU A 19 -6.91 31.90 -43.10
CA GLU A 19 -7.76 33.06 -42.79
C GLU A 19 -8.99 32.73 -41.93
N ALA A 20 -8.95 33.18 -40.67
CA ALA A 20 -9.57 34.43 -40.16
C ALA A 20 -11.11 34.41 -40.11
N GLY A 21 -11.66 34.29 -38.92
CA GLY A 21 -13.06 34.61 -38.57
C GLY A 21 -13.11 35.28 -37.20
N ARG A 22 -13.08 36.60 -37.20
CA ARG A 22 -13.14 37.48 -36.04
C ARG A 22 -14.57 38.06 -35.93
N ALA A 23 -15.24 37.95 -34.75
CA ALA A 23 -16.36 38.81 -34.35
C ALA A 23 -16.78 38.56 -32.91
N PRO A 24 -17.53 39.51 -32.29
CA PRO A 24 -17.06 40.80 -31.78
C PRO A 24 -17.17 40.88 -30.25
N ARG A 25 -16.46 41.87 -29.71
CA ARG A 25 -16.49 42.27 -28.28
C ARG A 25 -17.85 42.88 -27.92
N GLY A 26 -18.46 42.40 -26.82
CA GLY A 26 -19.53 43.05 -26.09
C GLY A 26 -18.99 43.62 -24.79
N GLU A 27 -19.35 44.87 -24.54
CA GLU A 27 -18.86 45.72 -23.46
C GLU A 27 -19.27 45.30 -22.06
N VAL A 28 -18.37 45.64 -21.14
CA VAL A 28 -18.40 45.44 -19.70
C VAL A 28 -19.30 46.51 -19.04
N ALA A 29 -20.20 46.09 -18.17
CA ALA A 29 -20.78 46.93 -17.14
C ALA A 29 -20.11 46.64 -15.79
N ALA A 30 -19.50 47.66 -15.21
CA ALA A 30 -18.95 47.65 -13.87
C ALA A 30 -20.08 47.60 -12.81
N GLY A 31 -19.95 46.71 -11.86
CA GLY A 31 -20.87 46.55 -10.74
C GLY A 31 -20.19 46.00 -9.49
N THR A 32 -19.82 46.91 -8.61
CA THR A 32 -19.79 46.88 -7.14
C THR A 32 -19.17 45.67 -6.39
N ASN A 33 -18.20 46.01 -5.56
CA ASN A 33 -17.61 45.24 -4.46
C ASN A 33 -18.64 44.49 -3.62
N GLY A 34 -18.54 43.15 -3.60
CA GLY A 34 -19.16 42.28 -2.62
C GLY A 34 -18.08 41.54 -1.87
N GLU A 35 -18.04 41.69 -0.57
CA GLU A 35 -17.17 40.96 0.36
C GLU A 35 -17.23 39.47 0.10
N VAL A 36 -16.05 38.85 -0.08
CA VAL A 36 -15.92 37.42 -0.13
C VAL A 36 -16.03 36.89 1.31
N ALA A 37 -17.23 36.46 1.67
CA ALA A 37 -17.45 35.68 2.88
C ALA A 37 -16.66 34.40 2.80
N ALA A 38 -15.88 34.13 3.85
CA ALA A 38 -15.14 32.88 4.05
C ALA A 38 -16.04 31.67 3.83
N GLY A 39 -15.54 30.72 3.01
CA GLY A 39 -16.28 29.55 2.54
C GLY A 39 -16.83 28.71 3.68
N THR A 40 -18.12 28.61 3.72
CA THR A 40 -18.85 27.59 4.46
C THR A 40 -18.56 26.22 3.84
N ASN A 41 -18.13 25.30 4.67
CA ASN A 41 -18.02 23.87 4.37
C ASN A 41 -19.24 23.41 3.56
N GLY A 42 -19.00 22.87 2.37
CA GLY A 42 -20.02 22.33 1.49
C GLY A 42 -20.71 21.12 2.11
N GLY A 43 -21.83 21.38 2.81
CA GLY A 43 -22.75 20.34 3.28
C GLY A 43 -23.52 19.77 2.10
N GLY A 44 -22.96 18.77 1.42
CA GLY A 44 -23.76 17.87 0.59
C GLY A 44 -24.73 17.07 1.48
N PRO A 45 -25.79 16.45 0.90
CA PRO A 45 -26.69 15.61 1.67
C PRO A 45 -25.90 14.54 2.43
N PRO A 46 -26.34 14.14 3.65
CA PRO A 46 -25.62 13.17 4.45
C PRO A 46 -25.42 11.90 3.62
N ARG A 47 -24.16 11.50 3.43
CA ARG A 47 -23.83 10.30 2.67
C ARG A 47 -24.29 9.09 3.48
N THR A 48 -25.07 8.23 2.87
CA THR A 48 -25.62 7.04 3.53
C THR A 48 -24.58 5.93 3.71
N ARG A 49 -23.42 6.03 3.04
CA ARG A 49 -22.37 5.00 3.04
C ARG A 49 -20.99 5.62 3.31
N PRO A 50 -20.14 4.99 4.14
CA PRO A 50 -18.76 5.41 4.32
C PRO A 50 -17.93 5.13 3.06
N ARG A 51 -16.99 6.03 2.75
CA ARG A 51 -15.99 5.81 1.69
C ARG A 51 -14.85 4.97 2.28
N VAL A 52 -14.71 3.75 1.79
CA VAL A 52 -13.82 2.75 2.38
C VAL A 52 -12.74 2.34 1.39
N GLY A 53 -11.48 2.40 1.83
CA GLY A 53 -10.36 1.91 1.06
C GLY A 53 -10.27 0.38 1.04
N HIS A 54 -9.82 -0.18 -0.08
CA HIS A 54 -9.54 -1.59 -0.27
C HIS A 54 -8.15 -1.77 -0.90
N ILE A 55 -7.22 -2.43 -0.21
CA ILE A 55 -5.94 -2.81 -0.80
C ILE A 55 -6.17 -3.84 -1.92
N GLN A 56 -5.61 -3.54 -3.10
CA GLN A 56 -5.80 -4.37 -4.29
C GLN A 56 -5.02 -5.69 -4.28
N PHE A 57 -4.10 -5.91 -3.31
CA PHE A 57 -3.23 -7.08 -3.25
C PHE A 57 -3.92 -8.29 -2.63
N LEU A 58 -3.43 -9.48 -2.97
CA LEU A 58 -3.91 -10.76 -2.48
C LEU A 58 -3.96 -10.87 -0.95
N ASN A 59 -3.01 -10.24 -0.23
CA ASN A 59 -2.98 -10.27 1.23
C ASN A 59 -4.26 -9.76 1.91
N CYS A 60 -5.03 -8.92 1.24
CA CYS A 60 -6.30 -8.41 1.77
C CYS A 60 -7.53 -9.15 1.25
N MET A 61 -7.38 -10.09 0.33
CA MET A 61 -8.52 -10.86 -0.18
C MET A 61 -9.31 -11.59 0.93
N PRO A 62 -8.68 -12.23 1.93
CA PRO A 62 -9.39 -12.84 3.04
C PRO A 62 -10.29 -11.85 3.78
N LEU A 63 -9.85 -10.60 3.99
CA LEU A 63 -10.59 -9.60 4.75
C LEU A 63 -11.84 -9.07 4.03
N TYR A 64 -11.91 -9.23 2.71
CA TYR A 64 -13.06 -8.81 1.90
C TYR A 64 -13.96 -9.96 1.46
N TRP A 65 -13.50 -11.19 1.59
CA TRP A 65 -14.26 -12.39 1.24
C TRP A 65 -15.59 -12.47 1.97
N GLY A 66 -15.57 -12.30 3.28
CA GLY A 66 -16.77 -12.34 4.12
C GLY A 66 -17.72 -11.18 3.84
N LEU A 67 -17.19 -9.96 3.61
CA LEU A 67 -18.01 -8.80 3.23
C LEU A 67 -18.82 -9.08 1.96
N ALA A 68 -18.19 -9.71 0.95
CA ALA A 68 -18.87 -10.09 -0.29
C ALA A 68 -19.96 -11.15 -0.06
N ARG A 69 -19.69 -12.13 0.80
CA ARG A 69 -20.62 -13.24 1.07
C ARG A 69 -21.81 -12.85 1.94
N THR A 70 -21.63 -11.89 2.84
CA THR A 70 -22.70 -11.40 3.73
C THR A 70 -23.53 -10.27 3.13
N GLY A 71 -23.13 -9.76 1.95
CA GLY A 71 -23.77 -8.60 1.33
C GLY A 71 -23.38 -7.25 1.93
N THR A 72 -22.52 -7.22 2.96
CA THR A 72 -22.09 -6.00 3.66
C THR A 72 -21.32 -5.04 2.76
N LEU A 73 -20.74 -5.54 1.66
CA LEU A 73 -20.13 -4.68 0.64
C LEU A 73 -21.10 -3.63 0.07
N LEU A 74 -22.39 -3.90 0.06
CA LEU A 74 -23.40 -2.97 -0.45
C LEU A 74 -23.60 -1.75 0.46
N ASP A 75 -23.16 -1.85 1.70
CA ASP A 75 -23.24 -0.76 2.68
C ASP A 75 -22.00 0.16 2.65
N LEU A 76 -21.02 -0.14 1.81
CA LEU A 76 -19.76 0.56 1.69
C LEU A 76 -19.58 1.15 0.29
N GLU A 77 -18.98 2.33 0.21
CA GLU A 77 -18.47 2.90 -1.05
C GLU A 77 -16.98 2.57 -1.16
N LEU A 78 -16.67 1.46 -1.89
CA LEU A 78 -15.32 0.93 -1.94
C LEU A 78 -14.47 1.59 -3.02
N THR A 79 -13.25 2.00 -2.63
CA THR A 79 -12.17 2.43 -3.54
C THR A 79 -11.02 1.43 -3.45
N LYS A 80 -10.68 0.81 -4.58
CA LYS A 80 -9.59 -0.16 -4.68
C LYS A 80 -8.33 0.50 -5.21
N ASP A 81 -7.23 0.43 -4.46
CA ASP A 81 -5.93 0.97 -4.89
C ASP A 81 -4.76 0.34 -4.10
N THR A 82 -3.54 0.84 -4.33
CA THR A 82 -2.34 0.47 -3.57
C THR A 82 -2.38 1.00 -2.14
N PRO A 83 -1.69 0.37 -1.17
CA PRO A 83 -1.63 0.85 0.21
C PRO A 83 -1.19 2.31 0.34
N GLU A 84 -0.27 2.75 -0.52
CA GLU A 84 0.23 4.12 -0.57
C GLU A 84 -0.89 5.12 -0.88
N LYS A 85 -1.59 4.90 -1.99
CA LYS A 85 -2.68 5.80 -2.43
C LYS A 85 -3.87 5.79 -1.49
N LEU A 86 -4.20 4.64 -0.90
CA LEU A 86 -5.26 4.56 0.11
C LEU A 86 -4.89 5.36 1.36
N SER A 87 -3.64 5.28 1.81
CA SER A 87 -3.14 6.09 2.93
C SER A 87 -3.24 7.58 2.63
N GLU A 88 -2.81 8.01 1.45
CA GLU A 88 -2.95 9.41 1.00
C GLU A 88 -4.42 9.85 0.94
N GLY A 89 -5.31 9.01 0.41
CA GLY A 89 -6.74 9.28 0.33
C GLY A 89 -7.38 9.44 1.70
N LEU A 90 -7.00 8.60 2.69
CA LEU A 90 -7.49 8.71 4.06
C LEU A 90 -7.03 10.02 4.71
N VAL A 91 -5.74 10.34 4.61
CA VAL A 91 -5.15 11.55 5.20
C VAL A 91 -5.76 12.81 4.58
N ARG A 92 -5.97 12.86 3.26
CA ARG A 92 -6.62 14.01 2.59
C ARG A 92 -8.11 14.12 2.84
N GLY A 93 -8.76 13.07 3.34
CA GLY A 93 -10.21 13.04 3.56
C GLY A 93 -11.03 12.64 2.32
N ASP A 94 -10.38 12.03 1.32
CA ASP A 94 -11.04 11.39 0.19
C ASP A 94 -11.70 10.07 0.61
N LEU A 95 -11.16 9.43 1.65
CA LEU A 95 -11.69 8.24 2.31
C LEU A 95 -12.03 8.54 3.77
N ASP A 96 -12.98 7.81 4.33
CA ASP A 96 -13.42 7.91 5.72
C ASP A 96 -12.81 6.81 6.60
N ILE A 97 -12.64 5.62 6.01
CA ILE A 97 -12.05 4.42 6.61
C ILE A 97 -11.15 3.77 5.57
N ALA A 98 -9.94 3.37 5.94
CA ALA A 98 -9.06 2.62 5.04
C ALA A 98 -8.02 1.79 5.79
N PRO A 99 -7.50 0.72 5.16
CA PRO A 99 -6.20 0.19 5.54
C PRO A 99 -5.14 1.22 5.20
N VAL A 100 -4.35 1.61 6.18
CA VAL A 100 -3.28 2.61 6.06
C VAL A 100 -1.96 1.97 6.41
N THR A 101 -0.90 2.27 5.65
CA THR A 101 0.44 1.75 5.95
C THR A 101 0.88 2.24 7.32
N LEU A 102 1.57 1.40 8.11
CA LEU A 102 1.91 1.72 9.49
C LEU A 102 2.68 3.04 9.60
N VAL A 103 3.63 3.30 8.71
CA VAL A 103 4.40 4.57 8.72
C VAL A 103 3.48 5.77 8.55
N GLU A 104 2.51 5.72 7.63
CA GLU A 104 1.57 6.83 7.42
C GLU A 104 0.58 6.96 8.58
N PHE A 105 0.14 5.85 9.17
CA PHE A 105 -0.66 5.90 10.39
C PHE A 105 0.09 6.61 11.54
N LEU A 106 1.34 6.24 11.78
CA LEU A 106 2.16 6.83 12.87
C LEU A 106 2.44 8.33 12.63
N ARG A 107 2.58 8.76 11.37
CA ARG A 107 2.73 10.18 11.01
C ARG A 107 1.47 11.01 11.26
N ASN A 108 0.32 10.36 11.19
CA ASN A 108 -0.99 11.02 11.28
C ASN A 108 -1.81 10.48 12.48
N ALA A 109 -1.13 9.98 13.53
CA ALA A 109 -1.78 9.39 14.69
C ALA A 109 -2.69 10.36 15.46
N ASP A 110 -2.45 11.65 15.35
CA ASP A 110 -3.31 12.69 15.95
C ASP A 110 -4.66 12.81 15.26
N ASP A 111 -4.75 12.49 13.96
CA ASP A 111 -5.96 12.63 13.13
C ASP A 111 -6.67 11.30 12.87
N LEU A 112 -6.02 10.17 13.17
CA LEU A 112 -6.52 8.83 12.88
C LEU A 112 -6.73 8.01 14.15
N VAL A 113 -7.72 7.12 14.11
CA VAL A 113 -7.98 6.09 15.12
C VAL A 113 -7.88 4.71 14.48
N ALA A 114 -7.08 3.80 15.05
CA ALA A 114 -6.92 2.46 14.53
C ALA A 114 -8.04 1.53 15.03
N PHE A 115 -8.45 0.60 14.19
CA PHE A 115 -9.38 -0.46 14.58
C PHE A 115 -8.63 -1.54 15.37
N PRO A 116 -9.09 -1.90 16.58
CA PRO A 116 -8.53 -3.03 17.31
C PRO A 116 -8.82 -4.35 16.58
N ASP A 117 -8.01 -5.35 16.86
CA ASP A 117 -8.17 -6.73 16.41
C ASP A 117 -8.12 -6.94 14.88
N ILE A 118 -7.73 -5.93 14.10
CA ILE A 118 -7.57 -6.06 12.65
C ILE A 118 -6.37 -5.28 12.10
N ALA A 119 -5.46 -5.99 11.42
CA ALA A 119 -4.29 -5.44 10.76
C ALA A 119 -3.86 -6.34 9.59
N VAL A 120 -2.85 -5.93 8.83
CA VAL A 120 -2.05 -6.81 7.97
C VAL A 120 -0.66 -6.90 8.57
N GLY A 121 -0.32 -8.07 9.09
CA GLY A 121 0.94 -8.32 9.78
C GLY A 121 1.42 -9.76 9.61
N CYS A 122 2.45 -10.10 10.39
CA CYS A 122 3.00 -11.44 10.49
C CYS A 122 3.66 -11.68 11.85
N ASP A 123 3.78 -12.94 12.24
CA ASP A 123 4.55 -13.37 13.40
C ASP A 123 5.62 -14.39 12.97
N GLY A 124 6.56 -13.95 12.16
CA GLY A 124 7.54 -14.71 11.41
C GLY A 124 7.48 -14.34 9.92
N PRO A 125 7.53 -15.30 8.99
CA PRO A 125 7.53 -14.99 7.56
C PRO A 125 6.23 -14.32 7.12
N VAL A 126 6.30 -13.44 6.11
CA VAL A 126 5.15 -12.78 5.47
C VAL A 126 4.98 -13.19 4.02
N MET A 127 6.01 -13.77 3.40
CA MET A 127 6.11 -14.19 2.00
C MET A 127 6.00 -13.06 0.95
N SER A 128 5.26 -12.00 1.26
CA SER A 128 4.92 -10.90 0.33
C SER A 128 5.57 -9.56 0.67
N CYS A 129 6.62 -9.55 1.49
CA CYS A 129 7.47 -8.37 1.73
C CYS A 129 8.91 -8.86 1.85
N VAL A 130 9.73 -8.62 0.82
CA VAL A 130 11.05 -9.24 0.69
C VAL A 130 12.14 -8.28 0.21
N ILE A 131 13.39 -8.60 0.56
CA ILE A 131 14.57 -8.14 -0.16
C ILE A 131 15.01 -9.29 -1.06
N VAL A 132 15.18 -9.01 -2.35
CA VAL A 132 15.80 -9.93 -3.31
C VAL A 132 17.18 -9.41 -3.65
N SER A 133 18.24 -10.21 -3.53
CA SER A 133 19.62 -9.75 -3.71
C SER A 133 20.48 -10.73 -4.51
N GLN A 134 21.49 -10.21 -5.19
CA GLN A 134 22.53 -10.99 -5.88
C GLN A 134 23.54 -11.54 -4.89
N THR A 135 23.85 -10.79 -3.84
CA THR A 135 24.88 -11.07 -2.84
C THR A 135 24.28 -11.24 -1.44
N PRO A 136 25.02 -11.73 -0.44
CA PRO A 136 24.63 -11.66 0.95
C PRO A 136 24.34 -10.21 1.39
N LEU A 137 23.40 -10.00 2.32
CA LEU A 137 23.00 -8.66 2.77
C LEU A 137 24.15 -7.88 3.40
N GLU A 138 25.09 -8.55 4.04
CA GLU A 138 26.30 -7.98 4.65
C GLU A 138 27.25 -7.33 3.62
N GLN A 139 27.07 -7.62 2.35
CA GLN A 139 27.90 -7.09 1.24
C GLN A 139 27.24 -5.92 0.52
N LEU A 140 26.08 -5.44 1.01
CA LEU A 140 25.34 -4.35 0.37
C LEU A 140 25.79 -2.96 0.80
N ASP A 141 26.91 -2.81 1.52
CA ASP A 141 27.42 -1.49 1.88
C ASP A 141 27.88 -0.72 0.64
N GLY A 142 27.30 0.47 0.40
CA GLY A 142 27.51 1.26 -0.81
C GLY A 142 26.92 0.66 -2.10
N ALA A 143 26.25 -0.48 -2.03
CA ALA A 143 25.57 -1.10 -3.18
C ALA A 143 24.27 -0.36 -3.54
N ARG A 144 23.80 -0.50 -4.78
CA ARG A 144 22.52 0.08 -5.21
C ARG A 144 21.36 -0.82 -4.82
N VAL A 145 20.38 -0.28 -4.10
CA VAL A 145 19.16 -0.99 -3.71
C VAL A 145 17.93 -0.30 -4.24
N ALA A 146 17.19 -1.00 -5.08
CA ALA A 146 15.93 -0.54 -5.65
C ALA A 146 14.78 -0.72 -4.66
N LEU A 147 14.00 0.32 -4.44
CA LEU A 147 12.84 0.32 -3.54
C LEU A 147 11.55 0.39 -4.36
N GLY A 148 10.67 -0.61 -4.22
CA GLY A 148 9.36 -0.59 -4.85
C GLY A 148 8.48 0.54 -4.33
N SER A 149 7.81 1.26 -5.24
CA SER A 149 7.06 2.49 -4.96
C SER A 149 5.70 2.31 -4.29
N THR A 150 5.33 1.09 -3.86
CA THR A 150 3.96 0.76 -3.43
C THR A 150 3.75 0.66 -1.91
N SER A 151 4.81 0.81 -1.09
CA SER A 151 4.70 0.82 0.38
C SER A 151 5.86 1.52 1.07
N ARG A 152 5.53 2.46 1.94
CA ARG A 152 6.52 3.16 2.79
C ARG A 152 6.95 2.30 3.99
N THR A 153 6.06 1.51 4.57
CA THR A 153 6.37 0.71 5.77
C THR A 153 7.41 -0.36 5.47
N SER A 154 7.22 -1.16 4.42
CA SER A 154 8.17 -2.24 4.07
C SER A 154 9.52 -1.70 3.62
N VAL A 155 9.53 -0.58 2.86
CA VAL A 155 10.76 0.14 2.51
C VAL A 155 11.50 0.58 3.77
N ARG A 156 10.79 1.18 4.72
CA ARG A 156 11.40 1.64 5.97
C ARG A 156 11.91 0.49 6.83
N LEU A 157 11.17 -0.63 6.88
CA LEU A 157 11.62 -1.84 7.56
C LEU A 157 12.90 -2.40 6.92
N ALA A 158 12.95 -2.49 5.59
CA ALA A 158 14.15 -2.97 4.88
C ALA A 158 15.37 -2.07 5.16
N GLN A 159 15.21 -0.75 5.11
CA GLN A 159 16.27 0.19 5.44
C GLN A 159 16.75 0.06 6.90
N LEU A 160 15.82 -0.12 7.84
CA LEU A 160 16.12 -0.33 9.25
C LEU A 160 16.93 -1.61 9.47
N LEU A 161 16.47 -2.73 8.88
CA LEU A 161 17.14 -4.02 8.99
C LEU A 161 18.55 -3.96 8.39
N LEU A 162 18.69 -3.41 7.19
CA LEU A 162 20.00 -3.28 6.54
C LEU A 162 20.96 -2.41 7.36
N SER A 163 20.50 -1.29 7.92
CA SER A 163 21.35 -0.37 8.68
C SER A 163 21.67 -0.85 10.10
N GLU A 164 20.70 -1.39 10.86
CA GLU A 164 20.90 -1.71 12.27
C GLU A 164 21.23 -3.18 12.52
N GLN A 165 20.65 -4.11 11.74
CA GLN A 165 20.93 -5.53 11.92
C GLN A 165 22.15 -5.98 11.13
N TYR A 166 22.34 -5.48 9.91
CA TYR A 166 23.44 -5.86 9.02
C TYR A 166 24.59 -4.83 8.99
N GLY A 167 24.39 -3.61 9.50
CA GLY A 167 25.41 -2.58 9.57
C GLY A 167 25.80 -1.99 8.22
N VAL A 168 24.99 -2.14 7.18
CA VAL A 168 25.27 -1.67 5.81
C VAL A 168 24.45 -0.44 5.45
N ARG A 169 24.99 0.41 4.57
CA ARG A 169 24.39 1.66 4.09
C ARG A 169 24.37 1.69 2.57
N PRO A 170 23.40 1.05 1.93
CA PRO A 170 23.23 1.09 0.49
C PRO A 170 22.82 2.47 -0.03
N ASP A 171 23.03 2.69 -1.33
CA ASP A 171 22.45 3.78 -2.10
C ASP A 171 21.07 3.40 -2.59
N TYR A 172 20.03 4.08 -2.11
CA TYR A 172 18.64 3.75 -2.39
C TYR A 172 18.05 4.61 -3.49
N TYR A 173 17.26 4.00 -4.38
CA TYR A 173 16.39 4.72 -5.31
C TYR A 173 15.03 4.03 -5.42
N THR A 174 13.98 4.81 -5.74
CA THR A 174 12.61 4.31 -5.86
C THR A 174 12.23 4.12 -7.32
N CYS A 175 11.60 2.98 -7.62
CA CYS A 175 11.13 2.66 -8.97
C CYS A 175 9.86 1.77 -8.93
N PRO A 176 9.18 1.57 -10.06
CA PRO A 176 8.08 0.60 -10.16
C PRO A 176 8.53 -0.82 -9.76
N PRO A 177 7.65 -1.62 -9.11
CA PRO A 177 8.01 -2.92 -8.55
C PRO A 177 8.04 -4.03 -9.62
N ASP A 178 9.03 -4.00 -10.50
CA ASP A 178 9.33 -5.04 -11.48
C ASP A 178 10.74 -5.59 -11.21
N LEU A 179 10.84 -6.83 -10.69
CA LEU A 179 12.12 -7.41 -10.30
C LEU A 179 13.11 -7.45 -11.46
N GLY A 180 12.65 -7.81 -12.67
CA GLY A 180 13.51 -7.92 -13.84
C GLY A 180 14.17 -6.59 -14.21
N LEU A 181 13.39 -5.49 -14.16
CA LEU A 181 13.91 -4.15 -14.40
C LEU A 181 14.76 -3.64 -13.24
N MET A 182 14.34 -3.88 -11.99
CA MET A 182 15.08 -3.47 -10.80
C MET A 182 16.49 -4.06 -10.77
N MET A 183 16.62 -5.36 -11.06
CA MET A 183 17.90 -6.07 -11.01
C MET A 183 18.83 -5.82 -12.20
N GLN A 184 18.40 -5.06 -13.20
CA GLN A 184 19.31 -4.56 -14.26
C GLN A 184 20.20 -3.43 -13.77
N GLU A 185 19.75 -2.67 -12.77
CA GLU A 185 20.43 -1.47 -12.29
C GLU A 185 20.80 -1.52 -10.79
N ALA A 186 20.33 -2.54 -10.06
CA ALA A 186 20.52 -2.67 -8.62
C ALA A 186 21.10 -4.03 -8.23
N ASP A 187 21.82 -4.05 -7.12
CA ASP A 187 22.38 -5.27 -6.49
C ASP A 187 21.34 -5.98 -5.63
N ALA A 188 20.32 -5.25 -5.17
CA ALA A 188 19.16 -5.78 -4.46
C ALA A 188 17.90 -4.95 -4.73
N ALA A 189 16.73 -5.58 -4.49
CA ALA A 189 15.42 -4.98 -4.69
C ALA A 189 14.51 -5.27 -3.49
N VAL A 190 13.75 -4.26 -3.05
CA VAL A 190 12.70 -4.39 -2.03
C VAL A 190 11.34 -4.40 -2.72
N LEU A 191 10.59 -5.48 -2.53
CA LEU A 191 9.30 -5.71 -3.16
C LEU A 191 8.23 -6.04 -2.14
N ILE A 192 6.97 -5.70 -2.46
CA ILE A 192 5.79 -6.04 -1.65
C ILE A 192 4.65 -6.62 -2.47
N GLY A 193 3.69 -7.24 -1.76
CA GLY A 193 2.44 -7.73 -2.32
C GLY A 193 2.66 -8.82 -3.37
N ASP A 194 1.81 -8.82 -4.37
CA ASP A 194 1.79 -9.85 -5.42
C ASP A 194 3.08 -9.88 -6.24
N ALA A 195 3.71 -8.71 -6.43
CA ALA A 195 5.02 -8.60 -7.07
C ALA A 195 6.12 -9.30 -6.24
N ALA A 196 6.08 -9.20 -4.90
CA ALA A 196 7.01 -9.89 -4.01
C ALA A 196 6.78 -11.40 -4.01
N LEU A 197 5.53 -11.86 -3.98
CA LEU A 197 5.20 -13.29 -4.10
C LEU A 197 5.75 -13.86 -5.40
N ARG A 198 5.48 -13.19 -6.53
CA ARG A 198 6.00 -13.60 -7.83
C ARG A 198 7.52 -13.60 -7.85
N ALA A 199 8.14 -12.53 -7.38
CA ALA A 199 9.60 -12.42 -7.29
C ALA A 199 10.20 -13.56 -6.47
N SER A 200 9.66 -13.84 -5.29
CA SER A 200 10.19 -14.87 -4.37
C SER A 200 10.04 -16.28 -4.90
N LEU A 201 8.90 -16.58 -5.50
CA LEU A 201 8.52 -17.96 -5.83
C LEU A 201 8.88 -18.37 -7.27
N HIS A 202 8.97 -17.41 -8.19
CA HIS A 202 9.21 -17.69 -9.60
C HIS A 202 10.47 -17.02 -10.13
N ASP A 203 10.64 -15.70 -9.95
CA ASP A 203 11.67 -14.98 -10.68
C ASP A 203 13.05 -15.13 -10.01
N ALA A 204 13.16 -14.99 -8.69
CA ALA A 204 14.42 -15.07 -7.98
C ALA A 204 15.07 -16.45 -8.08
N PRO A 205 14.37 -17.59 -7.92
CA PRO A 205 14.95 -18.91 -8.13
C PRO A 205 15.50 -19.10 -9.56
N ARG A 206 14.79 -18.60 -10.57
CA ARG A 206 15.24 -18.71 -11.99
C ARG A 206 16.46 -17.86 -12.29
N LEU A 207 16.63 -16.76 -11.56
CA LEU A 207 17.76 -15.82 -11.72
C LEU A 207 18.91 -16.14 -10.76
N GLY A 208 18.79 -17.16 -9.88
CA GLY A 208 19.79 -17.50 -8.88
C GLY A 208 19.95 -16.45 -7.79
N LEU A 209 18.89 -15.64 -7.54
CA LEU A 209 18.90 -14.58 -6.54
C LEU A 209 18.50 -15.11 -5.16
N LYS A 210 18.97 -14.43 -4.12
CA LYS A 210 18.61 -14.72 -2.72
C LYS A 210 17.37 -13.95 -2.35
N VAL A 211 16.49 -14.60 -1.58
CA VAL A 211 15.25 -13.99 -1.07
C VAL A 211 15.32 -13.90 0.44
N HIS A 212 15.08 -12.73 0.99
CA HIS A 212 15.10 -12.45 2.42
C HIS A 212 13.73 -11.89 2.81
N ASP A 213 12.98 -12.63 3.63
CA ASP A 213 11.64 -12.23 4.09
C ASP A 213 11.75 -11.21 5.22
N LEU A 214 11.17 -10.03 5.04
CA LEU A 214 11.26 -8.92 6.00
C LEU A 214 10.57 -9.22 7.33
N GLY A 215 9.48 -9.98 7.31
CA GLY A 215 8.77 -10.38 8.52
C GLY A 215 9.60 -11.36 9.35
N GLN A 216 10.20 -12.36 8.69
CA GLN A 216 11.09 -13.32 9.33
C GLN A 216 12.32 -12.64 9.92
N MET A 217 12.97 -11.76 9.17
CA MET A 217 14.14 -11.00 9.65
C MET A 217 13.79 -10.16 10.88
N TRP A 218 12.65 -9.48 10.88
CA TRP A 218 12.18 -8.71 12.03
C TRP A 218 11.94 -9.62 13.25
N LYS A 219 11.27 -10.74 13.06
CA LYS A 219 10.98 -11.72 14.12
C LYS A 219 12.26 -12.28 14.75
N GLU A 220 13.22 -12.65 13.93
CA GLU A 220 14.52 -13.17 14.39
C GLU A 220 15.31 -12.13 15.20
N TRP A 221 15.24 -10.86 14.77
CA TRP A 221 15.99 -9.78 15.42
C TRP A 221 15.35 -9.29 16.73
N THR A 222 14.02 -9.19 16.76
CA THR A 222 13.29 -8.53 17.87
C THR A 222 12.49 -9.49 18.74
N GLY A 223 12.16 -10.68 18.24
CA GLY A 223 11.22 -11.61 18.88
C GLY A 223 9.75 -11.21 18.75
N LEU A 224 9.45 -10.07 18.13
CA LEU A 224 8.11 -9.48 18.05
C LEU A 224 7.43 -9.75 16.71
N PRO A 225 6.07 -9.73 16.65
CA PRO A 225 5.35 -9.67 15.38
C PRO A 225 5.56 -8.32 14.69
N PHE A 226 5.32 -8.27 13.37
CA PHE A 226 5.37 -7.03 12.60
C PHE A 226 4.01 -6.69 12.00
N VAL A 227 3.67 -5.39 11.97
CA VAL A 227 2.45 -4.84 11.37
C VAL A 227 2.82 -3.96 10.20
N PHE A 228 2.33 -4.28 9.01
CA PHE A 228 2.57 -3.52 7.79
C PHE A 228 1.52 -2.44 7.54
N ALA A 229 0.26 -2.74 7.88
CA ALA A 229 -0.86 -1.83 7.75
C ALA A 229 -1.90 -2.08 8.84
N VAL A 230 -2.58 -1.01 9.25
CA VAL A 230 -3.70 -1.05 10.19
C VAL A 230 -4.97 -0.55 9.50
N TRP A 231 -6.14 -1.02 9.92
CA TRP A 231 -7.39 -0.36 9.56
C TRP A 231 -7.57 0.86 10.44
N ALA A 232 -7.88 2.00 9.84
CA ALA A 232 -8.09 3.24 10.57
C ALA A 232 -9.28 4.02 10.01
N ALA A 233 -9.89 4.80 10.89
CA ALA A 233 -10.86 5.83 10.54
C ALA A 233 -10.29 7.21 10.85
N ARG A 234 -10.77 8.23 10.15
CA ARG A 234 -10.52 9.62 10.50
C ARG A 234 -11.27 9.96 11.80
N LYS A 235 -10.62 10.63 12.73
CA LYS A 235 -11.24 11.06 14.01
C LYS A 235 -12.41 12.01 13.80
N ASP A 236 -12.31 12.92 12.83
CA ASP A 236 -13.42 13.83 12.49
C ASP A 236 -14.63 13.10 11.90
N TYR A 237 -14.41 12.01 11.16
CA TYR A 237 -15.50 11.15 10.68
C TYR A 237 -16.10 10.32 11.81
N LEU A 238 -15.26 9.72 12.67
CA LEU A 238 -15.72 9.03 13.87
C LEU A 238 -16.58 9.92 14.77
N ALA A 239 -16.20 11.20 14.95
CA ALA A 239 -16.97 12.14 15.75
C ALA A 239 -18.36 12.44 15.15
N ARG A 240 -18.48 12.44 13.82
CA ARG A 240 -19.76 12.68 13.12
C ARG A 240 -20.62 11.41 13.00
N GLU A 241 -20.00 10.27 12.76
CA GLU A 241 -20.68 9.02 12.39
C GLU A 241 -20.19 7.81 13.22
N PRO A 242 -20.21 7.89 14.57
CA PRO A 242 -19.63 6.87 15.42
C PRO A 242 -20.27 5.48 15.26
N VAL A 243 -21.57 5.43 14.96
CA VAL A 243 -22.30 4.18 14.74
C VAL A 243 -21.87 3.50 13.44
N VAL A 244 -21.66 4.30 12.38
CA VAL A 244 -21.23 3.79 11.07
C VAL A 244 -19.82 3.21 11.15
N VAL A 245 -18.90 3.92 11.84
CA VAL A 245 -17.52 3.45 12.05
C VAL A 245 -17.48 2.14 12.82
N ARG A 246 -18.25 2.01 13.92
CA ARG A 246 -18.32 0.76 14.69
C ARG A 246 -18.91 -0.40 13.88
N LYS A 247 -19.99 -0.16 13.14
CA LYS A 247 -20.57 -1.18 12.25
C LYS A 247 -19.59 -1.64 11.17
N ALA A 248 -18.83 -0.72 10.58
CA ALA A 248 -17.78 -1.07 9.61
C ALA A 248 -16.70 -1.94 10.26
N HIS A 249 -16.24 -1.58 11.46
CA HIS A 249 -15.28 -2.40 12.22
C HIS A 249 -15.83 -3.81 12.50
N GLU A 250 -17.03 -3.94 13.04
CA GLU A 250 -17.68 -5.24 13.28
C GLU A 250 -17.82 -6.08 12.00
N ALA A 251 -18.14 -5.43 10.89
CA ALA A 251 -18.23 -6.10 9.58
C ALA A 251 -16.88 -6.63 9.11
N PHE A 252 -15.80 -5.86 9.30
CA PHE A 252 -14.44 -6.33 8.98
C PHE A 252 -14.00 -7.49 9.88
N LEU A 253 -14.28 -7.44 11.19
CA LEU A 253 -13.97 -8.55 12.09
C LEU A 253 -14.72 -9.83 11.71
N SER A 254 -16.02 -9.72 11.44
CA SER A 254 -16.85 -10.84 10.98
C SER A 254 -16.35 -11.41 9.66
N SER A 255 -15.93 -10.55 8.73
CA SER A 255 -15.37 -10.97 7.45
C SER A 255 -14.04 -11.71 7.62
N ARG A 256 -13.13 -11.18 8.45
CA ARG A 256 -11.88 -11.85 8.80
C ARG A 256 -12.13 -13.24 9.36
N ASP A 257 -13.00 -13.36 10.35
CA ASP A 257 -13.27 -14.62 11.05
C ASP A 257 -13.88 -15.67 10.11
N LEU A 258 -14.82 -15.26 9.27
CA LEU A 258 -15.37 -16.14 8.22
C LEU A 258 -14.29 -16.59 7.24
N SER A 259 -13.42 -15.69 6.84
CA SER A 259 -12.37 -15.97 5.85
C SER A 259 -11.31 -16.92 6.38
N LEU A 260 -10.96 -16.83 7.67
CA LEU A 260 -10.02 -17.76 8.30
C LEU A 260 -10.61 -19.17 8.39
N VAL A 261 -11.93 -19.30 8.63
CA VAL A 261 -12.62 -20.58 8.59
C VAL A 261 -12.73 -21.13 7.15
N GLU A 262 -12.87 -20.26 6.16
CA GLU A 262 -13.05 -20.62 4.76
C GLU A 262 -11.78 -20.45 3.90
N VAL A 263 -10.59 -20.42 4.51
CA VAL A 263 -9.33 -20.06 3.82
C VAL A 263 -9.07 -20.89 2.55
N ALA A 264 -9.36 -22.19 2.56
CA ALA A 264 -9.27 -23.05 1.37
C ALA A 264 -10.21 -22.61 0.25
N LYS A 265 -11.42 -22.10 0.58
CA LYS A 265 -12.34 -21.55 -0.43
C LYS A 265 -11.85 -20.23 -0.98
N VAL A 266 -11.25 -19.39 -0.14
CA VAL A 266 -10.62 -18.12 -0.56
C VAL A 266 -9.48 -18.40 -1.51
N ALA A 267 -8.58 -19.34 -1.17
CA ALA A 267 -7.45 -19.75 -1.99
C ALA A 267 -7.91 -20.31 -3.34
N LYS A 268 -8.88 -21.22 -3.34
CA LYS A 268 -9.47 -21.77 -4.56
C LYS A 268 -10.11 -20.72 -5.45
N HIS A 269 -10.73 -19.70 -4.85
CA HIS A 269 -11.30 -18.59 -5.63
C HIS A 269 -10.21 -17.75 -6.26
N ALA A 270 -9.17 -17.39 -5.50
CA ALA A 270 -8.04 -16.60 -5.96
C ALA A 270 -7.26 -17.30 -7.07
N ALA A 271 -6.97 -18.59 -6.94
CA ALA A 271 -6.24 -19.38 -7.93
C ALA A 271 -6.84 -19.41 -9.34
N ARG A 272 -8.10 -19.01 -9.51
CA ARG A 272 -8.72 -18.91 -10.85
C ARG A 272 -8.21 -17.73 -11.67
N TRP A 273 -7.67 -16.71 -11.01
CA TRP A 273 -7.32 -15.42 -11.61
C TRP A 273 -5.85 -15.08 -11.45
N GLU A 274 -5.15 -15.85 -10.58
CA GLU A 274 -3.76 -15.61 -10.22
C GLU A 274 -2.82 -16.65 -10.84
N LEU A 275 -1.53 -16.32 -10.88
CA LEU A 275 -0.49 -17.25 -11.36
C LEU A 275 -0.10 -18.31 -10.31
N PHE A 276 -0.72 -18.27 -9.14
CA PHE A 276 -0.42 -19.12 -8.00
C PHE A 276 -1.48 -20.21 -7.87
N ASP A 277 -1.05 -21.42 -7.51
CA ASP A 277 -1.97 -22.52 -7.25
C ASP A 277 -2.71 -22.38 -5.89
N GLU A 278 -3.73 -23.23 -5.72
CA GLU A 278 -4.60 -23.20 -4.54
C GLU A 278 -3.81 -23.51 -3.26
N GLU A 279 -2.90 -24.48 -3.27
CA GLU A 279 -2.10 -24.90 -2.12
C GLU A 279 -1.16 -23.78 -1.64
N LEU A 280 -0.51 -23.10 -2.57
CA LEU A 280 0.36 -21.98 -2.28
C LEU A 280 -0.42 -20.81 -1.68
N LEU A 281 -1.58 -20.46 -2.26
CA LEU A 281 -2.42 -19.37 -1.77
C LEU A 281 -3.00 -19.68 -0.40
N GLU A 282 -3.42 -20.91 -0.13
CA GLU A 282 -3.88 -21.32 1.19
C GLU A 282 -2.77 -21.17 2.24
N ARG A 283 -1.56 -21.65 1.92
CA ARG A 283 -0.38 -21.45 2.78
C ARG A 283 -0.07 -19.98 2.99
N TYR A 284 -0.14 -19.16 1.94
CA TYR A 284 0.10 -17.73 2.04
C TYR A 284 -0.92 -17.04 2.96
N PHE A 285 -2.20 -17.28 2.75
CA PHE A 285 -3.25 -16.65 3.56
C PHE A 285 -3.21 -17.09 5.03
N THR A 286 -2.77 -18.31 5.33
CA THR A 286 -2.58 -18.80 6.70
C THR A 286 -1.29 -18.28 7.36
N THR A 287 -0.31 -17.82 6.58
CA THR A 287 0.93 -17.22 7.09
C THR A 287 0.71 -15.79 7.59
N LEU A 288 -0.30 -15.09 7.05
CA LEU A 288 -0.61 -13.71 7.43
C LEU A 288 -1.24 -13.65 8.83
N ASP A 289 -0.83 -12.67 9.63
CA ASP A 289 -1.44 -12.35 10.92
C ASP A 289 -2.34 -11.11 10.76
N PHE A 290 -3.64 -11.33 10.89
CA PHE A 290 -4.62 -10.25 10.81
C PHE A 290 -5.02 -9.69 12.18
N ARG A 291 -4.36 -10.10 13.27
CA ARG A 291 -4.63 -9.60 14.62
C ARG A 291 -3.99 -8.22 14.84
N PHE A 292 -4.60 -7.45 15.73
CA PHE A 292 -4.03 -6.19 16.20
C PHE A 292 -4.33 -6.02 17.70
N GLY A 293 -3.62 -6.79 18.51
CA GLY A 293 -3.69 -6.79 19.97
C GLY A 293 -2.35 -6.36 20.59
N GLU A 294 -2.16 -6.67 21.89
CA GLU A 294 -0.99 -6.21 22.65
C GLU A 294 0.35 -6.69 22.07
N ALA A 295 0.43 -7.91 21.53
CA ALA A 295 1.66 -8.40 20.92
C ALA A 295 2.04 -7.58 19.68
N GLN A 296 1.07 -7.28 18.81
CA GLN A 296 1.28 -6.46 17.61
C GLN A 296 1.59 -5.01 17.98
N LEU A 297 0.91 -4.46 18.99
CA LEU A 297 1.22 -3.12 19.52
C LEU A 297 2.64 -3.03 20.09
N ALA A 298 3.15 -4.10 20.71
CA ALA A 298 4.55 -4.14 21.15
C ALA A 298 5.52 -4.05 19.95
N GLY A 299 5.23 -4.76 18.86
CA GLY A 299 5.98 -4.65 17.60
C GLY A 299 5.93 -3.25 16.99
N VAL A 300 4.75 -2.63 16.98
CA VAL A 300 4.56 -1.25 16.50
C VAL A 300 5.38 -0.27 17.34
N ARG A 301 5.34 -0.38 18.66
CA ARG A 301 6.13 0.50 19.57
C ARG A 301 7.63 0.35 19.34
N GLU A 302 8.12 -0.87 19.17
CA GLU A 302 9.54 -1.13 18.91
C GLU A 302 9.96 -0.57 17.53
N PHE A 303 9.13 -0.75 16.50
CA PHE A 303 9.37 -0.16 15.19
C PHE A 303 9.38 1.39 15.25
N ALA A 304 8.40 1.99 15.93
CA ALA A 304 8.31 3.44 16.11
C ALA A 304 9.55 3.99 16.86
N ARG A 305 9.95 3.33 17.94
CA ARG A 305 11.12 3.69 18.73
C ARG A 305 12.41 3.75 17.90
N ARG A 306 12.59 2.78 16.97
CA ARG A 306 13.78 2.71 16.13
C ARG A 306 13.75 3.67 14.94
N THR A 307 12.58 3.97 14.41
CA THR A 307 12.45 4.72 13.16
C THR A 307 11.97 6.15 13.34
N GLY A 308 11.34 6.50 14.46
CA GLY A 308 10.65 7.79 14.68
C GLY A 308 11.50 9.01 14.39
N ALA A 309 12.72 9.05 14.94
CA ALA A 309 13.64 10.18 14.76
C ALA A 309 13.95 10.53 13.28
N THR A 310 13.79 9.58 12.36
CA THR A 310 14.14 9.75 10.93
C THR A 310 12.94 9.61 9.99
N THR A 311 11.73 9.36 10.54
CA THR A 311 10.55 9.02 9.73
C THR A 311 9.41 10.05 9.86
N GLY A 312 9.55 11.06 10.73
CA GLY A 312 8.60 12.17 10.84
C GLY A 312 7.46 11.93 11.82
N TYR A 313 7.69 11.08 12.84
CA TYR A 313 6.81 10.91 14.01
C TYR A 313 7.68 10.71 15.27
N PRO A 314 7.15 11.00 16.49
CA PRO A 314 7.91 10.77 17.72
C PRO A 314 8.16 9.27 17.95
N PRO A 315 9.32 8.91 18.55
CA PRO A 315 9.63 7.50 18.87
C PRO A 315 8.64 6.84 19.84
N ASP A 316 7.92 7.64 20.62
CA ASP A 316 6.91 7.25 21.61
C ASP A 316 5.49 7.58 21.16
N VAL A 317 5.25 7.68 19.84
CA VAL A 317 3.94 7.97 19.27
C VAL A 317 2.87 7.03 19.81
N ARG A 318 1.73 7.59 20.20
CA ARG A 318 0.62 6.82 20.74
C ARG A 318 -0.30 6.34 19.64
N VAL A 319 -0.60 5.05 19.67
CA VAL A 319 -1.63 4.44 18.83
C VAL A 319 -2.95 4.49 19.58
N GLU A 320 -3.87 5.34 19.13
CA GLU A 320 -5.24 5.38 19.67
C GLU A 320 -6.07 4.30 18.97
N LEU A 321 -6.73 3.46 19.77
CA LEU A 321 -7.63 2.42 19.29
C LEU A 321 -9.07 2.88 19.39
N LEU A 322 -9.90 2.47 18.43
CA LEU A 322 -11.35 2.65 18.46
C LEU A 322 -11.89 2.00 19.74
N SER A 323 -12.56 2.79 20.59
CA SER A 323 -13.25 2.29 21.76
C SER A 323 -14.55 1.58 21.38
N SER A 324 -14.81 0.47 22.05
CA SER A 324 -16.06 -0.31 21.97
C SER A 324 -17.31 0.52 22.31
#